data_307a7435cca1922af5f03e2d6923e4eb
#
_entry.id   307a7435cca1922af5f03e2d6923e4eb
#
_cell.length_a   1.000
_cell.length_b   1.000
_cell.length_c   1.000
_cell.angle_alpha   90.00
_cell.angle_beta   90.00
_cell.angle_gamma   90.00
#
_symmetry.space_group_name_H-M   'P 1'
#
loop_
_entity.id
_entity.type
_entity.pdbx_description
1 polymer ?
#
loop_
_entity_poly.entity_id
_entity_poly.type
_entity_poly.pdbx_seq_one_letter_code
_entity_poly.pdbx_strand_id
1 'polypeptide(L)'
;MLSFFKNKLNIDPADGILDKAEAASEALAVNLEVTVQDLKFDIYDQIRTIRDPEKPQNLEELEVVVEDLIHVYPLSGSSNNKFIANIEFVPTVPHCHLATLIGLCIRTKLERTLAPGQIKLEISVKDGTHNTEKDINKQINDKERVAAAMENPNLKETVEKCIEEEQ
;
A
#
# COMPACT_ATOMS: atom_id res chain seq x y z
N MET A 1 -55.83 -3.23 -54.16
CA MET A 1 -56.27 -3.09 -52.75
C MET A 1 -55.10 -3.32 -51.83
N LEU A 2 -54.76 -2.32 -51.12
CA LEU A 2 -53.54 -2.15 -50.37
C LEU A 2 -53.62 -2.83 -48.96
N SER A 3 -52.72 -3.66 -48.63
CA SER A 3 -52.52 -4.12 -47.24
C SER A 3 -51.16 -3.67 -46.75
N PHE A 4 -51.20 -2.87 -45.74
CA PHE A 4 -50.07 -2.23 -45.07
C PHE A 4 -49.29 -3.22 -44.25
N PHE A 5 -47.99 -3.35 -44.54
CA PHE A 5 -47.01 -3.88 -43.60
C PHE A 5 -46.56 -2.75 -42.65
N LYS A 6 -47.10 -2.74 -41.44
CA LYS A 6 -46.52 -2.04 -40.31
C LYS A 6 -45.47 -2.95 -39.70
N ASN A 7 -44.21 -2.73 -40.05
CA ASN A 7 -43.09 -3.30 -39.33
C ASN A 7 -42.80 -2.41 -38.11
N LYS A 8 -43.28 -2.86 -36.95
CA LYS A 8 -43.04 -2.23 -35.69
C LYS A 8 -41.71 -2.79 -35.16
N LEU A 9 -40.63 -2.07 -35.38
CA LEU A 9 -39.36 -2.29 -34.66
C LEU A 9 -39.63 -2.03 -33.20
N ASN A 10 -39.77 -3.11 -32.46
CA ASN A 10 -39.77 -3.10 -30.99
C ASN A 10 -38.34 -2.98 -30.54
N ILE A 11 -37.87 -1.76 -30.37
CA ILE A 11 -36.61 -1.48 -29.69
C ILE A 11 -36.97 -1.42 -28.21
N ASP A 12 -36.61 -2.46 -27.47
CA ASP A 12 -36.74 -2.49 -26.01
C ASP A 12 -35.80 -1.43 -25.43
N PRO A 13 -36.31 -0.48 -24.65
CA PRO A 13 -35.45 0.55 -24.03
C PRO A 13 -34.53 0.01 -22.95
N ALA A 14 -34.59 -1.30 -22.62
CA ALA A 14 -33.77 -1.94 -21.60
C ALA A 14 -32.36 -2.29 -22.10
N ASP A 15 -32.16 -2.62 -23.38
CA ASP A 15 -30.87 -3.04 -23.92
C ASP A 15 -29.82 -1.91 -23.89
N GLY A 16 -30.21 -0.67 -24.12
CA GLY A 16 -29.27 0.46 -24.10
C GLY A 16 -28.87 0.94 -22.71
N ILE A 17 -29.54 0.50 -21.66
CA ILE A 17 -29.21 0.84 -20.27
C ILE A 17 -28.20 -0.18 -19.70
N LEU A 18 -28.32 -1.44 -20.08
CA LEU A 18 -27.39 -2.51 -19.70
C LEU A 18 -25.99 -2.27 -20.29
N ASP A 19 -25.91 -1.96 -21.59
CA ASP A 19 -24.63 -1.67 -22.26
C ASP A 19 -23.91 -0.45 -21.65
N LYS A 20 -24.65 0.58 -21.27
CA LYS A 20 -24.08 1.75 -20.60
C LYS A 20 -23.64 1.47 -19.16
N ALA A 21 -24.32 0.59 -18.45
CA ALA A 21 -23.97 0.22 -17.09
C ALA A 21 -22.71 -0.68 -17.08
N GLU A 22 -22.60 -1.60 -18.04
CA GLU A 22 -21.41 -2.45 -18.21
C GLU A 22 -20.19 -1.62 -18.62
N ALA A 23 -20.32 -0.74 -19.60
CA ALA A 23 -19.24 0.16 -20.02
C ALA A 23 -18.78 1.11 -18.89
N ALA A 24 -19.72 1.61 -18.08
CA ALA A 24 -19.38 2.43 -16.92
C ALA A 24 -18.69 1.61 -15.82
N SER A 25 -19.08 0.36 -15.61
CA SER A 25 -18.47 -0.56 -14.68
C SER A 25 -17.04 -0.92 -15.09
N GLU A 26 -16.82 -1.22 -16.37
CA GLU A 26 -15.49 -1.49 -16.92
C GLU A 26 -14.58 -0.27 -16.84
N ALA A 27 -15.05 0.92 -17.18
CA ALA A 27 -14.29 2.15 -17.09
C ALA A 27 -13.90 2.49 -15.63
N LEU A 28 -14.79 2.21 -14.67
CA LEU A 28 -14.52 2.39 -13.24
C LEU A 28 -13.49 1.37 -12.75
N ALA A 29 -13.58 0.12 -13.18
CA ALA A 29 -12.62 -0.93 -12.84
C ALA A 29 -11.22 -0.59 -13.37
N VAL A 30 -11.10 -0.19 -14.62
CA VAL A 30 -9.82 0.23 -15.23
C VAL A 30 -9.22 1.43 -14.51
N ASN A 31 -10.03 2.43 -14.15
CA ASN A 31 -9.54 3.60 -13.41
C ASN A 31 -9.07 3.22 -11.99
N LEU A 32 -9.74 2.29 -11.35
CA LEU A 32 -9.35 1.79 -10.03
C LEU A 32 -8.04 0.99 -10.09
N GLU A 33 -7.85 0.17 -11.11
CA GLU A 33 -6.60 -0.57 -11.32
C GLU A 33 -5.41 0.37 -11.55
N VAL A 34 -5.57 1.40 -12.36
CA VAL A 34 -4.54 2.44 -12.58
C VAL A 34 -4.20 3.13 -11.26
N THR A 35 -5.20 3.52 -10.47
CA THR A 35 -4.98 4.17 -9.16
C THR A 35 -4.26 3.25 -8.16
N VAL A 36 -4.57 1.95 -8.15
CA VAL A 36 -3.91 0.96 -7.27
C VAL A 36 -2.45 0.79 -7.66
N GLN A 37 -2.17 0.73 -8.97
CA GLN A 37 -0.81 0.56 -9.48
C GLN A 37 0.05 1.79 -9.24
N ASP A 38 -0.49 2.98 -9.47
CA ASP A 38 0.18 4.25 -9.18
C ASP A 38 0.53 4.35 -7.69
N LEU A 39 -0.43 4.01 -6.82
CA LEU A 39 -0.23 4.04 -5.37
C LEU A 39 0.81 3.00 -4.89
N LYS A 40 0.83 1.81 -5.49
CA LYS A 40 1.85 0.80 -5.22
C LYS A 40 3.24 1.33 -5.58
N PHE A 41 3.37 1.96 -6.74
CA PHE A 41 4.63 2.54 -7.21
C PHE A 41 5.08 3.70 -6.30
N ASP A 42 4.18 4.60 -5.92
CA ASP A 42 4.47 5.69 -5.01
C ASP A 42 4.97 5.18 -3.65
N ILE A 43 4.32 4.16 -3.09
CA ILE A 43 4.75 3.52 -1.84
C ILE A 43 6.16 2.95 -2.00
N TYR A 44 6.43 2.20 -3.06
CA TYR A 44 7.74 1.63 -3.30
C TYR A 44 8.81 2.70 -3.45
N ASP A 45 8.56 3.75 -4.23
CA ASP A 45 9.50 4.86 -4.44
C ASP A 45 9.88 5.57 -3.13
N GLN A 46 8.92 5.71 -2.21
CA GLN A 46 9.19 6.29 -0.89
C GLN A 46 10.05 5.40 0.00
N ILE A 47 9.81 4.08 0.03
CA ILE A 47 10.49 3.18 0.99
C ILE A 47 11.82 2.65 0.48
N ARG A 48 12.05 2.55 -0.82
CA ARG A 48 13.29 2.02 -1.40
C ARG A 48 14.52 2.85 -1.04
N THR A 49 14.35 4.15 -0.83
CA THR A 49 15.42 5.11 -0.50
C THR A 49 15.76 5.18 0.98
N ILE A 50 14.98 4.53 1.85
CA ILE A 50 15.27 4.47 3.28
C ILE A 50 16.61 3.77 3.49
N ARG A 51 17.47 4.35 4.34
CA ARG A 51 18.77 3.76 4.70
C ARG A 51 18.64 2.69 5.77
N ASP A 52 19.43 1.64 5.66
CA ASP A 52 19.53 0.63 6.72
C ASP A 52 20.20 1.27 7.96
N PRO A 53 19.70 0.99 9.19
CA PRO A 53 20.27 1.56 10.40
C PRO A 53 21.71 1.11 10.73
N GLU A 54 22.14 -0.04 10.22
CA GLU A 54 23.44 -0.63 10.49
C GLU A 54 24.37 -0.67 9.27
N LYS A 55 23.81 -0.48 8.07
CA LYS A 55 24.56 -0.55 6.81
C LYS A 55 24.47 0.78 6.07
N PRO A 56 25.47 1.14 5.27
CA PRO A 56 25.46 2.38 4.51
C PRO A 56 24.51 2.37 3.30
N GLN A 57 23.98 1.19 2.93
CA GLN A 57 23.10 1.00 1.78
C GLN A 57 21.64 1.32 2.13
N ASN A 58 20.85 1.56 1.09
CA ASN A 58 19.39 1.70 1.22
C ASN A 58 18.69 0.32 1.22
N LEU A 59 17.39 0.32 1.50
CA LEU A 59 16.60 -0.91 1.61
C LEU A 59 16.42 -1.63 0.27
N GLU A 60 16.46 -0.91 -0.87
CA GLU A 60 16.42 -1.50 -2.20
C GLU A 60 17.72 -2.24 -2.52
N GLU A 61 18.87 -1.60 -2.30
CA GLU A 61 20.21 -2.18 -2.53
C GLU A 61 20.46 -3.44 -1.70
N LEU A 62 19.83 -3.53 -0.53
CA LEU A 62 19.89 -4.67 0.37
C LEU A 62 18.80 -5.71 0.11
N GLU A 63 17.93 -5.50 -0.88
CA GLU A 63 16.77 -6.35 -1.18
C GLU A 63 15.84 -6.56 0.02
N VAL A 64 15.85 -5.61 0.97
CA VAL A 64 14.95 -5.63 2.13
C VAL A 64 13.52 -5.32 1.72
N VAL A 65 13.35 -4.39 0.77
CA VAL A 65 12.07 -4.07 0.14
C VAL A 65 12.15 -4.32 -1.35
N VAL A 66 11.13 -4.96 -1.88
CA VAL A 66 10.96 -5.20 -3.32
C VAL A 66 9.51 -4.90 -3.70
N GLU A 67 9.31 -4.42 -4.91
CA GLU A 67 7.98 -4.02 -5.38
C GLU A 67 6.94 -5.16 -5.32
N ASP A 68 7.36 -6.40 -5.60
CA ASP A 68 6.49 -7.58 -5.59
C ASP A 68 5.90 -7.91 -4.21
N LEU A 69 6.51 -7.40 -3.14
CA LEU A 69 6.05 -7.59 -1.76
C LEU A 69 5.14 -6.44 -1.26
N ILE A 70 4.71 -5.56 -2.16
CA ILE A 70 3.77 -4.49 -1.87
C ILE A 70 2.45 -4.80 -2.56
N HIS A 71 1.39 -4.89 -1.77
CA HIS A 71 0.05 -5.18 -2.25
C HIS A 71 -0.91 -4.09 -1.80
N VAL A 72 -1.60 -3.47 -2.76
CA VAL A 72 -2.57 -2.42 -2.50
C VAL A 72 -3.96 -2.90 -2.91
N TYR A 73 -4.92 -2.72 -2.02
CA TYR A 73 -6.30 -3.14 -2.23
C TYR A 73 -7.26 -1.99 -1.93
N PRO A 74 -8.31 -1.80 -2.74
CA PRO A 74 -9.38 -0.87 -2.40
C PRO A 74 -10.18 -1.40 -1.21
N LEU A 75 -10.51 -0.53 -0.27
CA LEU A 75 -11.38 -0.88 0.85
C LEU A 75 -12.84 -0.85 0.41
N SER A 76 -13.44 -2.02 0.23
CA SER A 76 -14.84 -2.18 -0.18
C SER A 76 -15.80 -1.52 0.82
N GLY A 77 -16.81 -0.81 0.29
CA GLY A 77 -17.87 -0.19 1.11
C GLY A 77 -17.53 1.20 1.66
N SER A 78 -16.40 1.78 1.31
CA SER A 78 -16.08 3.17 1.65
C SER A 78 -16.41 4.10 0.48
N SER A 79 -17.25 5.10 0.74
CA SER A 79 -17.58 6.16 -0.25
C SER A 79 -16.37 7.05 -0.60
N ASN A 80 -15.26 6.91 0.12
CA ASN A 80 -14.08 7.78 0.05
C ASN A 80 -12.85 6.99 -0.36
N ASN A 81 -12.73 6.50 -1.58
CA ASN A 81 -11.50 5.90 -2.15
C ASN A 81 -10.41 5.56 -1.12
N LYS A 82 -10.75 4.66 -0.18
CA LYS A 82 -9.80 4.20 0.84
C LYS A 82 -9.12 2.93 0.39
N PHE A 83 -7.85 2.81 0.74
CA PHE A 83 -7.02 1.67 0.36
C PHE A 83 -6.39 1.02 1.59
N ILE A 84 -6.04 -0.25 1.45
CA ILE A 84 -5.16 -0.98 2.37
C ILE A 84 -3.88 -1.27 1.61
N ALA A 85 -2.74 -0.91 2.18
CA ALA A 85 -1.44 -1.23 1.64
C ALA A 85 -0.75 -2.24 2.58
N ASN A 86 -0.56 -3.46 2.09
CA ASN A 86 0.21 -4.50 2.76
C ASN A 86 1.64 -4.47 2.22
N ILE A 87 2.59 -4.25 3.10
CA ILE A 87 4.00 -4.11 2.77
C ILE A 87 4.77 -5.18 3.54
N GLU A 88 5.33 -6.13 2.82
CA GLU A 88 6.21 -7.13 3.39
C GLU A 88 7.67 -6.74 3.14
N PHE A 89 8.52 -6.95 4.14
CA PHE A 89 9.96 -6.73 4.00
C PHE A 89 10.76 -7.91 4.54
N VAL A 90 11.98 -8.07 4.03
CA VAL A 90 12.90 -9.16 4.39
C VAL A 90 14.10 -8.57 5.13
N PRO A 91 14.21 -8.72 6.45
CA PRO A 91 15.36 -8.22 7.20
C PRO A 91 16.67 -8.88 6.76
N THR A 92 17.75 -8.11 6.65
CA THR A 92 19.08 -8.63 6.26
C THR A 92 19.75 -9.47 7.33
N VAL A 93 19.32 -9.34 8.58
CA VAL A 93 19.87 -10.06 9.74
C VAL A 93 18.75 -10.54 10.66
N PRO A 94 18.92 -11.69 11.32
CA PRO A 94 17.88 -12.27 12.17
C PRO A 94 17.76 -11.61 13.56
N HIS A 95 18.15 -10.33 13.69
CA HIS A 95 18.10 -9.58 14.96
C HIS A 95 16.79 -8.82 15.09
N CYS A 96 15.97 -9.17 16.10
CA CYS A 96 14.62 -8.64 16.31
C CYS A 96 14.55 -7.11 16.36
N HIS A 97 15.48 -6.45 17.01
CA HIS A 97 15.46 -4.99 17.16
C HIS A 97 15.72 -4.26 15.84
N LEU A 98 16.56 -4.79 14.97
CA LEU A 98 16.83 -4.22 13.66
C LEU A 98 15.58 -4.31 12.75
N ALA A 99 14.95 -5.47 12.69
CA ALA A 99 13.73 -5.65 11.92
C ALA A 99 12.59 -4.72 12.40
N THR A 100 12.46 -4.57 13.72
CA THR A 100 11.50 -3.61 14.30
C THR A 100 11.85 -2.18 13.90
N LEU A 101 13.12 -1.80 13.93
CA LEU A 101 13.56 -0.46 13.56
C LEU A 101 13.33 -0.16 12.08
N ILE A 102 13.63 -1.10 11.18
CA ILE A 102 13.32 -0.98 9.74
C ILE A 102 11.80 -0.79 9.54
N GLY A 103 10.98 -1.61 10.20
CA GLY A 103 9.52 -1.47 10.11
C GLY A 103 9.01 -0.12 10.61
N LEU A 104 9.62 0.44 11.66
CA LEU A 104 9.31 1.79 12.15
C LEU A 104 9.74 2.87 11.15
N CYS A 105 10.90 2.72 10.50
CA CYS A 105 11.34 3.64 9.45
C CYS A 105 10.35 3.66 8.28
N ILE A 106 9.95 2.48 7.78
CA ILE A 106 8.97 2.35 6.70
C ILE A 106 7.65 3.03 7.11
N ARG A 107 7.13 2.71 8.29
CA ARG A 107 5.88 3.30 8.79
C ARG A 107 5.96 4.81 8.90
N THR A 108 7.00 5.33 9.54
CA THR A 108 7.17 6.77 9.78
C THR A 108 7.30 7.54 8.46
N LYS A 109 8.05 7.01 7.48
CA LYS A 109 8.20 7.63 6.16
C LYS A 109 6.84 7.69 5.45
N LEU A 110 6.10 6.59 5.40
CA LEU A 110 4.82 6.51 4.71
C LEU A 110 3.71 7.33 5.41
N GLU A 111 3.66 7.36 6.73
CA GLU A 111 2.70 8.21 7.47
C GLU A 111 2.91 9.71 7.24
N ARG A 112 4.14 10.11 6.87
CA ARG A 112 4.46 11.51 6.54
C ARG A 112 4.20 11.86 5.08
N THR A 113 4.38 10.92 4.17
CA THR A 113 4.30 11.16 2.72
C THR A 113 2.93 10.87 2.13
N LEU A 114 2.20 9.91 2.69
CA LEU A 114 0.88 9.54 2.21
C LEU A 114 -0.23 10.39 2.85
N ALA A 115 -1.30 10.60 2.10
CA ALA A 115 -2.45 11.36 2.58
C ALA A 115 -3.10 10.72 3.82
N PRO A 116 -3.21 11.46 4.94
CA PRO A 116 -3.72 10.92 6.19
C PRO A 116 -5.17 10.44 6.05
N GLY A 117 -5.43 9.21 6.53
CA GLY A 117 -6.78 8.64 6.59
C GLY A 117 -7.32 8.03 5.30
N GLN A 118 -6.57 8.08 4.19
CA GLN A 118 -6.95 7.43 2.93
C GLN A 118 -6.37 6.02 2.82
N ILE A 119 -5.21 5.76 3.41
CA ILE A 119 -4.50 4.49 3.29
C ILE A 119 -4.30 3.90 4.68
N LYS A 120 -4.73 2.65 4.85
CA LYS A 120 -4.39 1.83 6.02
C LYS A 120 -3.11 1.07 5.71
N LEU A 121 -2.07 1.31 6.49
CA LEU A 121 -0.78 0.64 6.36
C LEU A 121 -0.75 -0.63 7.23
N GLU A 122 -0.44 -1.76 6.62
CA GLU A 122 -0.11 -3.03 7.27
C GLU A 122 1.31 -3.41 6.85
N ILE A 123 2.24 -3.37 7.79
CA ILE A 123 3.67 -3.62 7.52
C ILE A 123 4.04 -4.91 8.24
N SER A 124 4.68 -5.83 7.56
CA SER A 124 5.06 -7.12 8.13
C SER A 124 6.42 -7.60 7.62
N VAL A 125 7.07 -8.38 8.47
CA VAL A 125 8.19 -9.20 8.04
C VAL A 125 7.64 -10.35 7.21
N LYS A 126 8.27 -10.65 6.09
CA LYS A 126 7.87 -11.77 5.22
C LYS A 126 7.91 -13.09 5.99
N ASP A 127 6.84 -13.86 5.86
CA ASP A 127 6.67 -15.13 6.56
C ASP A 127 7.86 -16.08 6.34
N GLY A 128 8.34 -16.68 7.42
CA GLY A 128 9.44 -17.65 7.41
C GLY A 128 10.84 -17.03 7.28
N THR A 129 10.99 -15.72 7.26
CA THR A 129 12.29 -15.04 7.19
C THR A 129 12.85 -14.67 8.55
N HIS A 130 12.03 -14.71 9.62
CA HIS A 130 12.46 -14.36 10.97
C HIS A 130 11.71 -15.16 12.04
N ASN A 131 12.45 -15.63 13.09
CA ASN A 131 11.86 -16.47 14.15
C ASN A 131 10.82 -15.77 15.04
N THR A 132 10.86 -14.44 15.12
CA THR A 132 9.97 -13.62 15.95
C THR A 132 9.10 -12.66 15.12
N GLU A 133 8.82 -13.02 13.88
CA GLU A 133 8.03 -12.21 12.93
C GLU A 133 6.71 -11.71 13.51
N LYS A 134 5.97 -12.56 14.24
CA LYS A 134 4.68 -12.20 14.86
C LYS A 134 4.80 -11.10 15.90
N ASP A 135 5.86 -11.14 16.72
CA ASP A 135 6.09 -10.11 17.74
C ASP A 135 6.52 -8.79 17.11
N ILE A 136 7.37 -8.85 16.08
CA ILE A 136 7.79 -7.68 15.29
C ILE A 136 6.56 -7.05 14.62
N ASN A 137 5.77 -7.84 13.89
CA ASN A 137 4.58 -7.37 13.19
C ASN A 137 3.58 -6.70 14.14
N LYS A 138 3.42 -7.23 15.36
CA LYS A 138 2.60 -6.62 16.39
C LYS A 138 3.18 -5.28 16.87
N GLN A 139 4.50 -5.18 17.03
CA GLN A 139 5.14 -3.94 17.49
C GLN A 139 5.01 -2.80 16.46
N ILE A 140 5.18 -3.09 15.18
CA ILE A 140 5.17 -2.07 14.13
C ILE A 140 3.78 -1.68 13.62
N ASN A 141 2.74 -2.47 13.94
CA ASN A 141 1.35 -2.17 13.54
C ASN A 141 0.46 -1.64 14.70
N ASP A 142 0.87 -1.80 15.93
CA ASP A 142 0.17 -1.26 17.10
C ASP A 142 0.50 0.22 17.27
N LYS A 143 -0.48 1.09 17.09
CA LYS A 143 -0.32 2.55 17.15
C LYS A 143 0.24 3.04 18.49
N GLU A 144 -0.16 2.43 19.61
CA GLU A 144 0.31 2.81 20.94
C GLU A 144 1.77 2.43 21.13
N ARG A 145 2.19 1.26 20.62
CA ARG A 145 3.58 0.81 20.67
C ARG A 145 4.48 1.66 19.78
N VAL A 146 4.02 1.99 18.58
CA VAL A 146 4.73 2.90 17.68
C VAL A 146 4.90 4.27 18.30
N ALA A 147 3.85 4.85 18.89
CA ALA A 147 3.92 6.13 19.57
C ALA A 147 4.92 6.10 20.73
N ALA A 148 4.84 5.09 21.61
CA ALA A 148 5.77 4.91 22.71
C ALA A 148 7.23 4.72 22.26
N ALA A 149 7.46 3.99 21.16
CA ALA A 149 8.79 3.83 20.59
C ALA A 149 9.36 5.17 20.09
N MET A 150 8.53 5.98 19.44
CA MET A 150 8.92 7.31 18.91
C MET A 150 9.06 8.39 20.00
N GLU A 151 8.62 8.14 21.23
CA GLU A 151 8.92 8.98 22.40
C GLU A 151 10.37 8.81 22.88
N ASN A 152 11.03 7.68 22.58
CA ASN A 152 12.43 7.46 22.89
C ASN A 152 13.31 8.33 21.98
N PRO A 153 14.08 9.30 22.52
CA PRO A 153 14.84 10.24 21.70
C PRO A 153 15.91 9.57 20.84
N ASN A 154 16.58 8.52 21.35
CA ASN A 154 17.61 7.82 20.60
C ASN A 154 17.01 7.04 19.41
N LEU A 155 15.88 6.38 19.64
CA LEU A 155 15.19 5.64 18.59
C LEU A 155 14.65 6.59 17.52
N LYS A 156 14.04 7.68 17.96
CA LYS A 156 13.55 8.72 17.05
C LYS A 156 14.67 9.30 16.20
N GLU A 157 15.79 9.66 16.79
CA GLU A 157 16.96 10.18 16.06
C GLU A 157 17.47 9.18 15.01
N THR A 158 17.52 7.89 15.36
CA THR A 158 17.93 6.84 14.42
C THR A 158 16.94 6.71 13.27
N VAL A 159 15.64 6.70 13.54
CA VAL A 159 14.59 6.66 12.50
C VAL A 159 14.70 7.89 11.58
N GLU A 160 14.85 9.09 12.14
CA GLU A 160 14.99 10.33 11.36
C GLU A 160 16.18 10.24 10.39
N LYS A 161 17.35 9.80 10.88
CA LYS A 161 18.55 9.63 10.04
C LYS A 161 18.33 8.62 8.88
N CYS A 162 17.57 7.56 9.13
CA CYS A 162 17.30 6.56 8.10
C CYS A 162 16.35 7.05 7.00
N ILE A 163 15.40 7.94 7.35
CA ILE A 163 14.37 8.43 6.42
C ILE A 163 14.72 9.77 5.77
N GLU A 164 15.77 10.46 6.23
CA GLU A 164 16.27 11.69 5.60
C GLU A 164 16.75 11.41 4.18
N GLU A 165 16.30 12.21 3.23
CA GLU A 165 16.77 12.17 1.85
C GLU A 165 18.10 12.92 1.75
N GLU A 166 19.09 12.34 1.05
CA GLU A 166 20.29 13.08 0.68
C GLU A 166 19.92 14.21 -0.28
N GLN A 167 20.21 15.44 0.14
CA GLN A 167 20.12 16.62 -0.73
C GLN A 167 21.30 16.66 -1.69
#